data_036a973c9809dfca2cffca70b18d256a
#
_entry.id   036a973c9809dfca2cffca70b18d256a
#
_cell.length_a   1.000
_cell.length_b   1.000
_cell.length_c   1.000
_cell.angle_alpha   90.00
_cell.angle_beta   90.00
_cell.angle_gamma   90.00
#
_symmetry.space_group_name_H-M   'P 1'
#
loop_
_entity.id
_entity.type
_entity.pdbx_description
1 polymer ?
#
loop_
_entity_poly.entity_id
_entity_poly.type
_entity_poly.pdbx_seq_one_letter_code
_entity_poly.pdbx_strand_id
1 'polypeptide(L)'
;MATPLRSPILTTPRVRHRKSVEKLNSAQLKALRDGFAAIQGLRDSRGFWHWAGLHGAPGNDCEHSLNRFDSLFLPWHRAYLYRLELALQTQVPECTLPWWDWPASRSGGGIPAAFEDIGGEQNPLAGGDLPPLLT
;
A
#
# COMPACT_ATOMS: atom_id res chain seq x y z
N MET A 1 7.66 4.75 -48.35
CA MET A 1 8.74 4.78 -47.33
C MET A 1 8.13 4.34 -46.01
N ALA A 2 8.54 3.20 -45.50
CA ALA A 2 8.01 2.65 -44.26
C ALA A 2 8.82 3.20 -43.09
N THR A 3 8.14 3.79 -42.10
CA THR A 3 8.74 4.26 -40.86
C THR A 3 9.23 3.05 -40.05
N PRO A 4 10.47 3.00 -39.57
CA PRO A 4 10.95 1.89 -38.77
C PRO A 4 10.20 1.87 -37.44
N LEU A 5 9.63 0.69 -37.11
CA LEU A 5 9.07 0.39 -35.80
C LEU A 5 10.17 0.53 -34.74
N ARG A 6 10.06 1.53 -33.89
CA ARG A 6 10.93 1.65 -32.71
C ARG A 6 10.65 0.47 -31.80
N SER A 7 11.66 -0.39 -31.63
CA SER A 7 11.63 -1.43 -30.62
C SER A 7 11.37 -0.81 -29.22
N PRO A 8 10.47 -1.38 -28.40
CA PRO A 8 10.28 -0.90 -27.05
C PRO A 8 11.61 -1.01 -26.30
N ILE A 9 12.07 0.12 -25.75
CA ILE A 9 13.23 0.13 -24.87
C ILE A 9 12.83 -0.69 -23.64
N LEU A 10 13.35 -1.90 -23.52
CA LEU A 10 13.26 -2.71 -22.30
C LEU A 10 14.03 -1.96 -21.21
N THR A 11 13.34 -1.09 -20.51
CA THR A 11 13.90 -0.47 -19.30
C THR A 11 14.10 -1.57 -18.28
N THR A 12 15.34 -1.79 -17.86
CA THR A 12 15.66 -2.71 -16.76
C THR A 12 14.77 -2.38 -15.57
N PRO A 13 14.07 -3.36 -14.96
CA PRO A 13 13.24 -3.09 -13.80
C PRO A 13 14.07 -2.44 -12.70
N ARG A 14 13.74 -1.21 -12.34
CA ARG A 14 14.43 -0.51 -11.26
C ARG A 14 14.09 -1.17 -9.94
N VAL A 15 15.08 -1.74 -9.29
CA VAL A 15 14.93 -2.27 -7.93
C VAL A 15 14.53 -1.11 -7.00
N ARG A 16 13.43 -1.27 -6.28
CA ARG A 16 12.93 -0.32 -5.30
C ARG A 16 13.19 -0.87 -3.90
N HIS A 17 13.66 0.00 -3.02
CA HIS A 17 13.91 -0.35 -1.63
C HIS A 17 12.82 0.25 -0.74
N ARG A 18 12.10 -0.60 -0.04
CA ARG A 18 11.20 -0.16 1.03
C ARG A 18 12.03 0.37 2.19
N LYS A 19 11.74 1.58 2.63
CA LYS A 19 12.41 2.24 3.75
C LYS A 19 11.56 2.14 5.01
N SER A 20 12.18 2.28 6.17
CA SER A 20 11.41 2.58 7.38
C SER A 20 10.60 3.85 7.17
N VAL A 21 9.35 3.87 7.63
CA VAL A 21 8.47 5.03 7.52
C VAL A 21 9.10 6.30 8.10
N GLU A 22 9.88 6.18 9.18
CA GLU A 22 10.58 7.29 9.84
C GLU A 22 11.74 7.86 9.02
N LYS A 23 12.18 7.14 7.96
CA LYS A 23 13.26 7.55 7.06
C LYS A 23 12.76 8.03 5.70
N LEU A 24 11.45 8.19 5.55
CA LEU A 24 10.88 8.77 4.35
C LEU A 24 11.17 10.28 4.34
N ASN A 25 11.61 10.79 3.19
CA ASN A 25 11.64 12.23 2.99
C ASN A 25 10.24 12.76 2.61
N SER A 26 10.08 14.09 2.60
CA SER A 26 8.78 14.73 2.33
C SER A 26 8.17 14.31 0.99
N ALA A 27 8.98 14.15 -0.05
CA ALA A 27 8.49 13.73 -1.38
C ALA A 27 7.99 12.27 -1.35
N GLN A 28 8.70 11.38 -0.66
CA GLN A 28 8.31 9.98 -0.51
C GLN A 28 7.04 9.83 0.34
N LEU A 29 6.94 10.61 1.43
CA LEU A 29 5.74 10.61 2.27
C LEU A 29 4.53 11.18 1.50
N LYS A 30 4.74 12.26 0.72
CA LYS A 30 3.71 12.80 -0.15
C LYS A 30 3.25 11.76 -1.17
N ALA A 31 4.17 11.12 -1.88
CA ALA A 31 3.84 10.08 -2.85
C ALA A 31 3.04 8.92 -2.23
N LEU A 32 3.37 8.52 -1.00
CA LEU A 32 2.63 7.51 -0.26
C LEU A 32 1.20 7.96 0.04
N ARG A 33 1.01 9.17 0.56
CA ARG A 33 -0.31 9.76 0.85
C ARG A 33 -1.15 9.91 -0.41
N ASP A 34 -0.59 10.47 -1.46
CA ASP A 34 -1.26 10.65 -2.75
C ASP A 34 -1.70 9.28 -3.32
N GLY A 35 -0.85 8.26 -3.22
CA GLY A 35 -1.15 6.91 -3.67
C GLY A 35 -2.33 6.30 -2.91
N PHE A 36 -2.34 6.38 -1.58
CA PHE A 36 -3.46 5.88 -0.77
C PHE A 36 -4.73 6.68 -1.00
N ALA A 37 -4.67 8.02 -1.06
CA ALA A 37 -5.82 8.85 -1.39
C ALA A 37 -6.44 8.45 -2.74
N ALA A 38 -5.60 8.23 -3.74
CA ALA A 38 -6.04 7.84 -5.08
C ALA A 38 -6.76 6.48 -5.08
N ILE A 39 -6.18 5.44 -4.46
CA ILE A 39 -6.81 4.12 -4.45
C ILE A 39 -8.05 4.05 -3.54
N GLN A 40 -8.17 4.90 -2.52
CA GLN A 40 -9.39 5.00 -1.69
C GLN A 40 -10.60 5.48 -2.50
N GLY A 41 -10.37 6.28 -3.53
CA GLY A 41 -11.41 6.74 -4.46
C GLY A 41 -11.86 5.70 -5.49
N LEU A 42 -11.10 4.63 -5.71
CA LEU A 42 -11.40 3.61 -6.71
C LEU A 42 -12.39 2.57 -6.17
N ARG A 43 -13.33 2.14 -7.03
CA ARG A 43 -14.39 1.16 -6.70
C ARG A 43 -14.20 -0.18 -7.42
N ASP A 44 -13.06 -0.40 -8.04
CA ASP A 44 -12.71 -1.62 -8.75
C ASP A 44 -11.58 -2.40 -8.03
N SER A 45 -11.05 -3.45 -8.66
CA SER A 45 -10.00 -4.31 -8.10
C SER A 45 -8.66 -3.61 -7.83
N ARG A 46 -8.50 -2.34 -8.21
CA ARG A 46 -7.34 -1.51 -7.90
C ARG A 46 -7.55 -0.70 -6.62
N GLY A 47 -8.82 -0.59 -6.16
CA GLY A 47 -9.20 0.23 -5.04
C GLY A 47 -8.81 -0.33 -3.68
N PHE A 48 -8.63 0.55 -2.70
CA PHE A 48 -8.29 0.19 -1.33
C PHE A 48 -9.23 -0.86 -0.73
N TRP A 49 -10.54 -0.74 -0.98
CA TRP A 49 -11.55 -1.63 -0.42
C TRP A 49 -11.46 -3.07 -0.96
N HIS A 50 -11.04 -3.23 -2.20
CA HIS A 50 -10.76 -4.55 -2.74
C HIS A 50 -9.61 -5.22 -1.95
N TRP A 51 -8.53 -4.49 -1.72
CA TRP A 51 -7.38 -5.00 -0.98
C TRP A 51 -7.70 -5.25 0.49
N ALA A 52 -8.45 -4.37 1.14
CA ALA A 52 -8.91 -4.58 2.50
C ALA A 52 -9.81 -5.83 2.61
N GLY A 53 -10.72 -6.03 1.64
CA GLY A 53 -11.59 -7.20 1.57
C GLY A 53 -10.82 -8.51 1.38
N LEU A 54 -9.75 -8.52 0.57
CA LEU A 54 -8.90 -9.71 0.41
C LEU A 54 -8.13 -10.06 1.69
N HIS A 55 -7.77 -9.06 2.50
CA HIS A 55 -7.09 -9.30 3.78
C HIS A 55 -8.05 -9.75 4.88
N GLY A 56 -9.31 -9.44 4.75
CA GLY A 56 -10.37 -9.78 5.71
C GLY A 56 -11.23 -8.56 6.02
N ALA A 57 -12.41 -8.47 5.39
CA ALA A 57 -13.43 -7.53 5.78
C ALA A 57 -14.06 -7.97 7.11
N PRO A 58 -14.69 -7.07 7.88
CA PRO A 58 -15.47 -7.46 9.06
C PRO A 58 -16.45 -8.58 8.72
N GLY A 59 -16.30 -9.73 9.38
CA GLY A 59 -17.13 -10.92 9.16
C GLY A 59 -16.56 -11.93 8.15
N ASN A 60 -15.47 -11.62 7.47
CA ASN A 60 -14.74 -12.57 6.63
C ASN A 60 -13.38 -12.86 7.23
N ASP A 61 -13.08 -14.14 7.43
CA ASP A 61 -11.73 -14.54 7.80
C ASP A 61 -10.76 -14.28 6.65
N CYS A 62 -9.56 -13.85 6.97
CA CYS A 62 -8.49 -13.71 6.01
C CYS A 62 -8.21 -15.08 5.36
N GLU A 63 -8.02 -15.13 4.04
CA GLU A 63 -7.84 -16.39 3.30
C GLU A 63 -6.72 -17.28 3.87
N HIS A 64 -5.69 -16.70 4.49
CA HIS A 64 -4.62 -17.46 5.12
C HIS A 64 -5.03 -18.06 6.48
N SER A 65 -6.10 -17.58 7.12
CA SER A 65 -6.63 -18.13 8.37
C SER A 65 -7.56 -19.33 8.16
N LEU A 66 -8.13 -19.46 6.96
CA LEU A 66 -9.04 -20.57 6.62
C LEU A 66 -8.29 -21.91 6.47
N ASN A 67 -7.02 -21.86 6.16
CA ASN A 67 -6.16 -23.03 6.07
C ASN A 67 -5.30 -23.08 7.32
N ARG A 68 -5.49 -24.12 8.14
CA ARG A 68 -4.74 -24.43 9.37
C ARG A 68 -3.21 -24.55 9.19
N PHE A 69 -2.66 -24.02 8.10
CA PHE A 69 -1.25 -24.06 7.77
C PHE A 69 -0.66 -22.64 7.88
N ASP A 70 -0.11 -22.30 9.03
CA ASP A 70 0.68 -21.10 9.28
C ASP A 70 1.81 -20.87 8.25
N SER A 71 2.15 -21.92 7.51
CA SER A 71 3.18 -21.88 6.46
C SER A 71 2.87 -20.91 5.30
N LEU A 72 1.61 -20.58 5.06
CA LEU A 72 1.21 -19.65 4.00
C LEU A 72 1.16 -18.18 4.45
N PHE A 73 1.24 -17.91 5.74
CA PHE A 73 1.16 -16.55 6.24
C PHE A 73 2.18 -15.61 5.59
N LEU A 74 3.45 -15.93 5.64
CA LEU A 74 4.51 -15.08 5.10
C LEU A 74 4.49 -14.97 3.57
N PRO A 75 4.41 -16.05 2.78
CA PRO A 75 4.38 -15.94 1.32
C PRO A 75 3.13 -15.25 0.81
N TRP A 76 1.96 -15.47 1.45
CA TRP A 76 0.72 -14.81 1.09
C TRP A 76 0.81 -13.30 1.31
N HIS A 77 1.22 -12.85 2.50
CA HIS A 77 1.37 -11.43 2.78
C HIS A 77 2.43 -10.75 1.91
N ARG A 78 3.49 -11.48 1.56
CA ARG A 78 4.50 -10.96 0.62
C ARG A 78 3.90 -10.68 -0.76
N ALA A 79 3.10 -11.62 -1.28
CA ALA A 79 2.41 -11.45 -2.55
C ALA A 79 1.37 -10.33 -2.48
N TYR A 80 0.59 -10.29 -1.40
CA TYR A 80 -0.42 -9.28 -1.13
C TYR A 80 0.18 -7.88 -1.12
N LEU A 81 1.20 -7.63 -0.31
CA LEU A 81 1.86 -6.32 -0.22
C LEU A 81 2.53 -5.91 -1.54
N TYR A 82 3.07 -6.85 -2.29
CA TYR A 82 3.63 -6.58 -3.61
C TYR A 82 2.54 -6.11 -4.59
N ARG A 83 1.41 -6.79 -4.62
CA ARG A 83 0.28 -6.43 -5.50
C ARG A 83 -0.36 -5.11 -5.10
N LEU A 84 -0.56 -4.86 -3.81
CA LEU A 84 -1.02 -3.57 -3.32
C LEU A 84 -0.06 -2.44 -3.73
N GLU A 85 1.24 -2.64 -3.60
CA GLU A 85 2.24 -1.65 -4.03
C GLU A 85 2.17 -1.38 -5.54
N LEU A 86 1.95 -2.41 -6.38
CA LEU A 86 1.72 -2.21 -7.81
C LEU A 86 0.44 -1.39 -8.07
N ALA A 87 -0.64 -1.64 -7.33
CA ALA A 87 -1.86 -0.86 -7.45
C ALA A 87 -1.63 0.63 -7.11
N LEU A 88 -0.90 0.91 -6.03
CA LEU A 88 -0.48 2.28 -5.69
C LEU A 88 0.34 2.91 -6.82
N GLN A 89 1.29 2.16 -7.40
CA GLN A 89 2.17 2.64 -8.47
C GLN A 89 1.44 2.90 -9.81
N THR A 90 0.27 2.31 -10.04
CA THR A 90 -0.55 2.68 -11.19
C THR A 90 -1.10 4.10 -11.09
N GLN A 91 -1.24 4.64 -9.87
CA GLN A 91 -1.72 5.99 -9.61
C GLN A 91 -0.56 6.95 -9.40
N VAL A 92 0.42 6.55 -8.61
CA VAL A 92 1.61 7.34 -8.26
C VAL A 92 2.85 6.48 -8.48
N PRO A 93 3.50 6.58 -9.65
CA PRO A 93 4.61 5.71 -10.03
C PRO A 93 5.79 5.65 -9.04
N GLU A 94 6.02 6.71 -8.28
CA GLU A 94 7.09 6.82 -7.28
C GLU A 94 6.71 6.19 -5.94
N CYS A 95 5.46 5.83 -5.74
CA CYS A 95 4.97 5.28 -4.48
C CYS A 95 5.66 3.96 -4.16
N THR A 96 6.13 3.82 -2.94
CA THR A 96 6.72 2.59 -2.40
C THR A 96 6.21 2.41 -0.98
N LEU A 97 5.73 1.21 -0.66
CA LEU A 97 5.28 0.91 0.70
C LEU A 97 6.48 0.99 1.66
N PRO A 98 6.36 1.69 2.79
CA PRO A 98 7.36 1.66 3.84
C PRO A 98 7.19 0.42 4.71
N TRP A 99 8.13 0.20 5.62
CA TRP A 99 7.97 -0.72 6.74
C TRP A 99 8.08 0.04 8.06
N TRP A 100 7.43 -0.46 9.09
CA TRP A 100 7.45 0.13 10.42
C TRP A 100 8.36 -0.68 11.33
N ASP A 101 9.38 -0.03 11.85
CA ASP A 101 10.31 -0.59 12.82
C ASP A 101 9.75 -0.38 14.24
N TRP A 102 8.68 -1.11 14.53
CA TRP A 102 7.97 -0.96 15.80
C TRP A 102 8.83 -1.23 17.05
N PRO A 103 9.87 -2.11 17.06
CA PRO A 103 10.73 -2.31 18.23
C PRO A 103 11.73 -1.16 18.44
N ALA A 104 12.18 -0.52 17.35
CA ALA A 104 13.17 0.55 17.36
C ALA A 104 12.53 1.93 17.13
N SER A 105 11.19 2.00 17.10
CA SER A 105 10.45 3.22 16.80
C SER A 105 10.84 4.36 17.75
N ARG A 106 11.25 5.47 17.16
CA ARG A 106 11.51 6.72 17.87
C ARG A 106 10.25 7.37 18.43
N SER A 107 9.08 6.86 18.04
CA SER A 107 7.78 7.31 18.54
C SER A 107 7.45 6.76 19.95
N GLY A 108 8.44 6.21 20.66
CA GLY A 108 8.20 5.72 22.03
C GLY A 108 7.21 4.56 22.14
N GLY A 109 7.09 3.75 21.07
CA GLY A 109 6.12 2.65 20.99
C GLY A 109 4.74 3.06 20.45
N GLY A 110 4.56 4.34 20.09
CA GLY A 110 3.33 4.84 19.45
C GLY A 110 3.31 4.69 17.94
N ILE A 111 2.19 5.05 17.35
CA ILE A 111 2.02 5.09 15.89
C ILE A 111 2.96 6.17 15.32
N PRO A 112 3.71 5.90 14.23
CA PRO A 112 4.53 6.92 13.61
C PRO A 112 3.70 8.13 13.14
N ALA A 113 4.21 9.35 13.36
CA ALA A 113 3.54 10.60 12.99
C ALA A 113 3.12 10.68 11.51
N ALA A 114 3.73 9.88 10.63
CA ALA A 114 3.33 9.77 9.23
C ALA A 114 1.89 9.26 9.05
N PHE A 115 1.36 8.53 10.04
CA PHE A 115 0.02 7.94 10.04
C PHE A 115 -0.98 8.70 10.91
N GLU A 116 -0.57 9.79 11.53
CA GLU A 116 -1.45 10.65 12.31
C GLU A 116 -2.04 11.78 11.44
N ASP A 117 -3.18 12.33 11.83
CA ASP A 117 -3.77 13.49 11.17
C ASP A 117 -2.88 14.72 11.35
N ILE A 118 -2.78 15.54 10.32
CA ILE A 118 -1.89 16.70 10.29
C ILE A 118 -2.74 17.97 10.34
N GLY A 119 -2.71 18.65 11.48
CA GLY A 119 -3.27 19.99 11.59
C GLY A 119 -4.76 20.11 11.27
N GLY A 120 -5.53 19.05 11.48
CA GLY A 120 -6.96 19.00 11.18
C GLY A 120 -7.32 18.57 9.74
N GLU A 121 -6.31 18.30 8.90
CA GLU A 121 -6.52 17.68 7.59
C GLU A 121 -6.51 16.15 7.73
N GLN A 122 -7.48 15.49 7.11
CA GLN A 122 -7.56 14.04 7.08
C GLN A 122 -6.35 13.44 6.36
N ASN A 123 -5.56 12.66 7.08
CA ASN A 123 -4.43 11.94 6.49
C ASN A 123 -4.92 10.63 5.84
N PRO A 124 -4.73 10.41 4.54
CA PRO A 124 -5.12 9.15 3.88
C PRO A 124 -4.53 7.89 4.49
N LEU A 125 -3.46 8.04 5.30
CA LEU A 125 -2.79 6.94 5.99
C LEU A 125 -3.30 6.72 7.42
N ALA A 126 -4.05 7.66 8.00
CA ALA A 126 -4.54 7.57 9.39
C ALA A 126 -5.72 6.59 9.56
N GLY A 127 -6.14 5.98 8.48
CA GLY A 127 -7.38 5.21 8.44
C GLY A 127 -8.56 6.12 8.19
N GLY A 128 -9.62 5.58 7.63
CA GLY A 128 -10.87 6.28 7.39
C GLY A 128 -12.02 5.46 7.98
N ASP A 129 -13.18 6.05 8.04
CA ASP A 129 -14.39 5.32 8.35
C ASP A 129 -14.52 4.14 7.39
N LEU A 130 -14.78 2.96 7.92
CA LEU A 130 -15.13 1.82 7.10
C LEU A 130 -16.36 2.22 6.28
N PRO A 131 -16.42 1.93 4.97
CA PRO A 131 -17.62 2.16 4.23
C PRO A 131 -18.76 1.40 4.90
N PRO A 132 -19.99 1.92 4.86
CA PRO A 132 -21.13 1.14 5.29
C PRO A 132 -21.05 -0.21 4.59
N LEU A 133 -21.10 -1.27 5.36
CA LEU A 133 -21.11 -2.64 4.84
C LEU A 133 -22.15 -2.66 3.72
N LEU A 134 -21.73 -3.13 2.55
CA LEU A 134 -22.67 -3.42 1.47
C LEU A 134 -23.58 -4.51 2.02
N THR A 135 -24.73 -4.09 2.54
CA THR A 135 -25.83 -4.96 2.94
C THR A 135 -26.54 -5.49 1.71
#